data_de848c23ab7d31d82ea96e07fe758ba8
#
_entry.id   de848c23ab7d31d82ea96e07fe758ba8
#
_cell.length_a   1.000
_cell.length_b   1.000
_cell.length_c   1.000
_cell.angle_alpha   90.00
_cell.angle_beta   90.00
_cell.angle_gamma   90.00
#
_symmetry.space_group_name_H-M   'P 1'
#
loop_
_entity.id
_entity.type
_entity.pdbx_description
1 polymer ?
#
loop_
_entity_poly.entity_id
_entity_poly.type
_entity_poly.pdbx_seq_one_letter_code
_entity_poly.pdbx_strand_id
1 'polypeptide(L)'
;MSDTQLVKLTLDSLRSVLQQVGYRVEEVTDPVANLPYLRSATGGLAFDIRPGNRLADADGSFVDVAFTAILQVQGELPLELVNRWNTTRRFARLQLSQQFLVFCLDVSVAGGVMPNHLRAQIEIWDRLVQELIAYLRDELRQLSAKNGAAPQPVTPQVPEQSAAVASTAATIQ
;
A
#
# COMPACT_ATOMS: atom_id res chain seq x y z
N MET A 1 32.93 1.43 -0.30
CA MET A 1 31.64 1.75 0.33
C MET A 1 31.11 0.46 0.92
N SER A 2 31.00 0.39 2.24
CA SER A 2 30.54 -0.86 2.89
C SER A 2 29.07 -1.08 2.54
N ASP A 3 28.82 -2.09 1.69
CA ASP A 3 27.49 -2.56 1.37
C ASP A 3 26.91 -3.32 2.57
N THR A 4 26.57 -2.58 3.62
CA THR A 4 25.93 -3.17 4.81
C THR A 4 24.53 -3.60 4.45
N GLN A 5 24.25 -4.89 4.54
CA GLN A 5 22.91 -5.44 4.31
C GLN A 5 21.90 -4.87 5.30
N LEU A 6 20.69 -4.58 4.79
CA LEU A 6 19.53 -4.25 5.60
C LEU A 6 18.87 -5.54 6.08
N VAL A 7 19.01 -5.84 7.35
CA VAL A 7 18.38 -7.02 8.00
C VAL A 7 17.13 -6.67 8.79
N LYS A 8 16.91 -5.38 9.04
CA LYS A 8 15.78 -4.82 9.76
C LYS A 8 15.51 -3.39 9.30
N LEU A 9 14.32 -2.89 9.57
CA LEU A 9 13.88 -1.54 9.29
C LEU A 9 13.40 -0.86 10.58
N THR A 10 13.53 0.45 10.62
CA THR A 10 12.85 1.33 11.57
C THR A 10 12.03 2.35 10.81
N LEU A 11 11.08 3.02 11.47
CA LEU A 11 10.32 4.09 10.80
C LEU A 11 11.23 5.21 10.30
N ASP A 12 12.28 5.56 11.04
CA ASP A 12 13.22 6.60 10.64
C ASP A 12 14.06 6.19 9.42
N SER A 13 14.55 4.94 9.37
CA SER A 13 15.28 4.44 8.21
C SER A 13 14.41 4.42 6.96
N LEU A 14 13.15 3.97 7.10
CA LEU A 14 12.18 3.92 6.02
C LEU A 14 11.79 5.33 5.54
N ARG A 15 11.53 6.26 6.47
CA ARG A 15 11.28 7.67 6.17
C ARG A 15 12.44 8.29 5.37
N SER A 16 13.68 8.03 5.80
CA SER A 16 14.87 8.57 5.15
C SER A 16 14.97 8.09 3.69
N VAL A 17 14.75 6.80 3.43
CA VAL A 17 14.78 6.27 2.06
C VAL A 17 13.68 6.87 1.19
N LEU A 18 12.45 6.99 1.71
CA LEU A 18 11.34 7.61 0.98
C LEU A 18 11.62 9.08 0.64
N GLN A 19 12.17 9.85 1.58
CA GLN A 19 12.53 11.24 1.36
C GLN A 19 13.66 11.39 0.34
N GLN A 20 14.64 10.50 0.34
CA GLN A 20 15.73 10.50 -0.64
C GLN A 20 15.25 10.27 -2.08
N VAL A 21 14.16 9.55 -2.26
CA VAL A 21 13.52 9.36 -3.58
C VAL A 21 12.41 10.38 -3.87
N GLY A 22 12.29 11.42 -3.04
CA GLY A 22 11.45 12.59 -3.29
C GLY A 22 10.05 12.56 -2.69
N TYR A 23 9.72 11.58 -1.86
CA TYR A 23 8.41 11.53 -1.19
C TYR A 23 8.34 12.48 0.00
N ARG A 24 7.18 13.11 0.18
CA ARG A 24 6.80 13.72 1.45
C ARG A 24 6.21 12.65 2.34
N VAL A 25 6.67 12.57 3.58
CA VAL A 25 6.31 11.49 4.50
C VAL A 25 5.84 12.10 5.83
N GLU A 26 4.69 11.66 6.28
CA GLU A 26 4.13 12.00 7.58
C GLU A 26 4.12 10.75 8.46
N GLU A 27 4.36 10.91 9.76
CA GLU A 27 4.12 9.87 10.74
C GLU A 27 2.71 10.04 11.30
N VAL A 28 1.98 8.95 11.31
CA VAL A 28 0.60 8.87 11.78
C VAL A 28 0.51 7.78 12.82
N THR A 29 -0.27 8.00 13.88
CA THR A 29 -0.56 6.96 14.88
C THR A 29 -1.89 6.31 14.57
N ASP A 30 -1.90 4.99 14.48
CA ASP A 30 -3.13 4.22 14.32
C ASP A 30 -4.01 4.38 15.56
N PRO A 31 -5.26 4.87 15.42
CA PRO A 31 -6.11 5.19 16.57
C PRO A 31 -6.56 3.96 17.38
N VAL A 32 -6.50 2.77 16.80
CA VAL A 32 -6.92 1.52 17.47
C VAL A 32 -5.73 0.77 18.01
N ALA A 33 -4.72 0.52 17.18
CA ALA A 33 -3.53 -0.20 17.60
C ALA A 33 -2.57 0.65 18.42
N ASN A 34 -2.72 1.98 18.38
CA ASN A 34 -1.81 2.97 19.00
C ASN A 34 -0.35 2.74 18.56
N LEU A 35 -0.16 2.36 17.30
CA LEU A 35 1.14 2.10 16.68
C LEU A 35 1.41 3.11 15.58
N PRO A 36 2.65 3.63 15.47
CA PRO A 36 3.00 4.56 14.43
C PRO A 36 3.21 3.85 13.10
N TYR A 37 2.86 4.52 12.01
CA TYR A 37 3.12 4.15 10.63
C TYR A 37 3.41 5.42 9.81
N LEU A 38 3.88 5.25 8.58
CA LEU A 38 4.15 6.36 7.69
C LEU A 38 3.02 6.53 6.67
N ARG A 39 2.74 7.77 6.29
CA ARG A 39 1.79 8.13 5.24
C ARG A 39 2.49 8.99 4.19
N SER A 40 2.16 8.74 2.93
CA SER A 40 2.66 9.49 1.79
C SER A 40 1.64 9.52 0.66
N ALA A 41 2.00 10.08 -0.50
CA ALA A 41 1.14 10.10 -1.68
C ALA A 41 1.97 10.04 -2.96
N THR A 42 1.41 9.40 -3.99
CA THR A 42 1.93 9.41 -5.36
C THR A 42 0.77 9.38 -6.37
N GLY A 43 0.92 10.06 -7.51
CA GLY A 43 -0.12 10.12 -8.55
C GLY A 43 -1.47 10.67 -8.08
N GLY A 44 -1.51 11.45 -6.99
CA GLY A 44 -2.74 11.92 -6.36
C GLY A 44 -3.41 10.90 -5.44
N LEU A 45 -2.82 9.73 -5.23
CA LEU A 45 -3.30 8.68 -4.34
C LEU A 45 -2.48 8.66 -3.05
N ALA A 46 -3.15 8.84 -1.91
CA ALA A 46 -2.53 8.66 -0.61
C ALA A 46 -2.35 7.16 -0.30
N PHE A 47 -1.26 6.82 0.38
CA PHE A 47 -0.98 5.46 0.82
C PHE A 47 -0.29 5.46 2.18
N ASP A 48 -0.51 4.39 2.92
CA ASP A 48 0.12 4.10 4.20
C ASP A 48 1.23 3.08 4.02
N ILE A 49 2.27 3.20 4.84
CA ILE A 49 3.38 2.26 4.92
C ILE A 49 3.40 1.75 6.35
N ARG A 50 2.88 0.54 6.53
CA ARG A 50 2.64 -0.05 7.85
C ARG A 50 3.68 -1.11 8.17
N PRO A 51 4.40 -0.98 9.32
CA PRO A 51 5.25 -2.04 9.82
C PRO A 51 4.48 -3.34 10.04
N GLY A 52 5.05 -4.46 9.58
CA GLY A 52 4.51 -5.80 9.78
C GLY A 52 5.13 -6.50 10.99
N ASN A 53 5.93 -7.54 10.74
CA ASN A 53 6.52 -8.36 11.79
C ASN A 53 7.59 -7.60 12.58
N ARG A 54 7.27 -7.22 13.81
CA ARG A 54 8.15 -6.49 14.70
C ARG A 54 9.16 -7.43 15.36
N LEU A 55 10.38 -6.92 15.53
CA LEU A 55 11.40 -7.62 16.30
C LEU A 55 11.27 -7.28 17.79
N ALA A 56 11.70 -8.20 18.63
CA ALA A 56 11.68 -8.01 20.08
C ALA A 56 12.88 -7.20 20.58
N ASP A 57 13.36 -6.24 19.79
CA ASP A 57 14.45 -5.34 20.15
C ASP A 57 13.92 -3.99 20.67
N ALA A 58 14.81 -3.25 21.34
CA ALA A 58 14.45 -2.00 22.01
C ALA A 58 14.14 -0.84 21.04
N ASP A 59 14.52 -0.96 19.77
CA ASP A 59 14.40 0.11 18.76
C ASP A 59 13.07 0.07 18.01
N GLY A 60 12.16 -0.87 18.34
CA GLY A 60 10.88 -1.00 17.65
C GLY A 60 11.02 -1.35 16.18
N SER A 61 12.10 -2.07 15.83
CA SER A 61 12.39 -2.46 14.46
C SER A 61 11.49 -3.60 13.96
N PHE A 62 11.44 -3.77 12.65
CA PHE A 62 10.61 -4.74 11.96
C PHE A 62 11.32 -5.27 10.71
N VAL A 63 10.86 -6.41 10.18
CA VAL A 63 11.50 -7.06 9.01
C VAL A 63 10.70 -6.91 7.73
N ASP A 64 9.49 -6.37 7.79
CA ASP A 64 8.65 -6.15 6.62
C ASP A 64 7.71 -4.96 6.81
N VAL A 65 7.21 -4.45 5.69
CA VAL A 65 6.22 -3.39 5.64
C VAL A 65 5.18 -3.70 4.56
N ALA A 66 3.97 -3.20 4.74
CA ALA A 66 2.94 -3.16 3.72
C ALA A 66 2.73 -1.73 3.23
N PHE A 67 2.89 -1.50 1.93
CA PHE A 67 2.41 -0.31 1.24
C PHE A 67 0.94 -0.53 0.92
N THR A 68 0.06 0.34 1.39
CA THR A 68 -1.39 0.14 1.28
C THR A 68 -2.09 1.42 0.85
N ALA A 69 -2.76 1.39 -0.28
CA ALA A 69 -3.68 2.46 -0.71
C ALA A 69 -5.11 1.95 -0.62
N ILE A 70 -6.00 2.77 -0.08
CA ILE A 70 -7.41 2.46 0.12
C ILE A 70 -8.24 3.45 -0.67
N LEU A 71 -9.10 2.95 -1.56
CA LEU A 71 -10.01 3.74 -2.35
C LEU A 71 -11.45 3.38 -1.96
N GLN A 72 -12.24 4.39 -1.66
CA GLN A 72 -13.67 4.20 -1.45
C GLN A 72 -14.35 4.04 -2.81
N VAL A 73 -15.17 3.00 -2.93
CA VAL A 73 -15.94 2.71 -4.14
C VAL A 73 -17.37 3.19 -3.94
N GLN A 74 -17.88 3.93 -4.93
CA GLN A 74 -19.29 4.26 -5.00
C GLN A 74 -20.01 3.25 -5.91
N GLY A 75 -20.97 2.52 -5.36
CA GLY A 75 -21.68 1.45 -6.06
C GLY A 75 -20.97 0.09 -5.96
N GLU A 76 -21.40 -0.86 -6.78
CA GLU A 76 -20.87 -2.22 -6.80
C GLU A 76 -19.77 -2.36 -7.86
N LEU A 77 -18.62 -2.90 -7.46
CA LEU A 77 -17.58 -3.32 -8.39
C LEU A 77 -17.66 -4.84 -8.61
N PRO A 78 -17.59 -5.28 -9.87
CA PRO A 78 -17.53 -6.71 -10.15
C PRO A 78 -16.20 -7.30 -9.66
N LEU A 79 -16.26 -8.49 -9.05
CA LEU A 79 -15.07 -9.22 -8.60
C LEU A 79 -14.11 -9.54 -9.77
N GLU A 80 -14.61 -9.64 -10.98
CA GLU A 80 -13.82 -9.82 -12.20
C GLU A 80 -12.79 -8.72 -12.41
N LEU A 81 -13.09 -7.48 -12.00
CA LEU A 81 -12.14 -6.37 -12.04
C LEU A 81 -10.92 -6.69 -11.16
N VAL A 82 -11.17 -7.13 -9.92
CA VAL A 82 -10.12 -7.50 -8.97
C VAL A 82 -9.33 -8.71 -9.47
N ASN A 83 -10.01 -9.75 -9.92
CA ASN A 83 -9.39 -10.97 -10.44
C ASN A 83 -8.53 -10.69 -11.68
N ARG A 84 -9.00 -9.84 -12.59
CA ARG A 84 -8.25 -9.48 -13.79
C ARG A 84 -6.96 -8.74 -13.44
N TRP A 85 -6.99 -7.80 -12.48
CA TRP A 85 -5.77 -7.18 -11.99
C TRP A 85 -4.79 -8.23 -11.47
N ASN A 86 -5.23 -9.08 -10.55
CA ASN A 86 -4.36 -10.02 -9.86
C ASN A 86 -3.81 -11.13 -10.78
N THR A 87 -4.49 -11.46 -11.87
CA THR A 87 -4.03 -12.45 -12.85
C THR A 87 -3.10 -11.87 -13.91
N THR A 88 -3.20 -10.56 -14.18
CA THR A 88 -2.44 -9.90 -15.25
C THR A 88 -1.28 -9.04 -14.74
N ARG A 89 -1.21 -8.78 -13.44
CA ARG A 89 -0.19 -7.94 -12.78
C ARG A 89 0.56 -8.73 -11.72
N ARG A 90 1.78 -8.30 -11.44
CA ARG A 90 2.65 -8.89 -10.42
C ARG A 90 2.91 -7.88 -9.31
N PHE A 91 3.42 -8.40 -8.19
CA PHE A 91 3.90 -7.69 -7.01
C PHE A 91 2.81 -7.14 -6.10
N ALA A 92 1.92 -6.28 -6.59
CA ALA A 92 0.86 -5.73 -5.76
C ALA A 92 -0.47 -6.44 -6.02
N ARG A 93 -1.18 -6.72 -4.94
CA ARG A 93 -2.53 -7.31 -4.97
C ARG A 93 -3.61 -6.26 -4.82
N LEU A 94 -4.72 -6.51 -5.48
CA LEU A 94 -5.94 -5.73 -5.36
C LEU A 94 -6.99 -6.57 -4.62
N GLN A 95 -7.69 -5.98 -3.67
CA GLN A 95 -8.70 -6.64 -2.86
C GLN A 95 -9.93 -5.76 -2.73
N LEU A 96 -11.12 -6.37 -2.78
CA LEU A 96 -12.37 -5.70 -2.48
C LEU A 96 -12.79 -6.10 -1.06
N SER A 97 -12.91 -5.12 -0.17
CA SER A 97 -13.36 -5.30 1.21
C SER A 97 -14.52 -4.35 1.47
N GLN A 98 -15.73 -4.90 1.54
CA GLN A 98 -16.97 -4.11 1.64
C GLN A 98 -17.05 -3.09 0.49
N GLN A 99 -17.03 -1.80 0.80
CA GLN A 99 -17.04 -0.70 -0.16
C GLN A 99 -15.65 -0.11 -0.43
N PHE A 100 -14.58 -0.79 0.01
CA PHE A 100 -13.21 -0.33 -0.18
C PHE A 100 -12.46 -1.24 -1.13
N LEU A 101 -11.76 -0.61 -2.06
CA LEU A 101 -10.77 -1.26 -2.88
C LEU A 101 -9.40 -1.04 -2.24
N VAL A 102 -8.76 -2.11 -1.82
CA VAL A 102 -7.48 -2.08 -1.13
C VAL A 102 -6.40 -2.55 -2.07
N PHE A 103 -5.39 -1.72 -2.27
CA PHE A 103 -4.21 -2.01 -3.08
C PHE A 103 -3.00 -2.16 -2.18
N CYS A 104 -2.31 -3.29 -2.24
CA CYS A 104 -1.28 -3.63 -1.27
C CYS A 104 -0.06 -4.28 -1.92
N LEU A 105 1.14 -3.82 -1.50
CA LEU A 105 2.44 -4.41 -1.80
C LEU A 105 3.17 -4.69 -0.50
N ASP A 106 3.54 -5.95 -0.28
CA ASP A 106 4.37 -6.34 0.86
C ASP A 106 5.85 -6.31 0.48
N VAL A 107 6.68 -5.72 1.33
CA VAL A 107 8.14 -5.64 1.16
C VAL A 107 8.83 -6.20 2.38
N SER A 108 9.65 -7.23 2.21
CA SER A 108 10.39 -7.86 3.29
C SER A 108 11.90 -7.66 3.12
N VAL A 109 12.57 -7.44 4.25
CA VAL A 109 14.04 -7.42 4.36
C VAL A 109 14.57 -8.61 5.18
N ALA A 110 13.69 -9.56 5.53
CA ALA A 110 14.05 -10.76 6.27
C ALA A 110 15.14 -11.54 5.53
N GLY A 111 16.16 -11.97 6.27
CA GLY A 111 17.32 -12.65 5.70
C GLY A 111 18.39 -11.70 5.15
N GLY A 112 18.16 -10.40 5.15
CA GLY A 112 19.07 -9.37 4.67
C GLY A 112 18.95 -9.08 3.18
N VAL A 113 18.83 -7.80 2.84
CA VAL A 113 18.77 -7.30 1.47
C VAL A 113 19.79 -6.18 1.28
N MET A 114 20.17 -5.93 0.02
CA MET A 114 21.01 -4.77 -0.30
C MET A 114 20.20 -3.47 -0.15
N PRO A 115 20.82 -2.34 0.21
CA PRO A 115 20.11 -1.06 0.38
C PRO A 115 19.29 -0.62 -0.84
N ASN A 116 19.77 -0.92 -2.05
CA ASN A 116 19.04 -0.62 -3.28
C ASN A 116 17.76 -1.42 -3.47
N HIS A 117 17.58 -2.53 -2.75
CA HIS A 117 16.35 -3.33 -2.83
C HIS A 117 15.13 -2.50 -2.40
N LEU A 118 15.22 -1.82 -1.26
CA LEU A 118 14.10 -1.02 -0.75
C LEU A 118 13.74 0.11 -1.72
N ARG A 119 14.73 0.78 -2.28
CA ARG A 119 14.54 1.79 -3.32
C ARG A 119 13.82 1.23 -4.54
N ALA A 120 14.25 0.08 -5.04
CA ALA A 120 13.61 -0.59 -6.18
C ALA A 120 12.14 -0.96 -5.88
N GLN A 121 11.83 -1.39 -4.64
CA GLN A 121 10.44 -1.68 -4.24
C GLN A 121 9.57 -0.41 -4.22
N ILE A 122 10.11 0.73 -3.80
CA ILE A 122 9.41 2.02 -3.85
C ILE A 122 9.14 2.44 -5.30
N GLU A 123 10.10 2.27 -6.19
CA GLU A 123 9.93 2.56 -7.62
C GLU A 123 8.90 1.63 -8.29
N ILE A 124 8.87 0.35 -7.88
CA ILE A 124 7.83 -0.60 -8.31
C ILE A 124 6.46 -0.15 -7.82
N TRP A 125 6.34 0.25 -6.55
CA TRP A 125 5.10 0.77 -5.99
C TRP A 125 4.57 1.97 -6.78
N ASP A 126 5.42 2.96 -7.03
CA ASP A 126 5.05 4.16 -7.78
C ASP A 126 4.49 3.82 -9.17
N ARG A 127 5.20 2.98 -9.93
CA ARG A 127 4.74 2.51 -11.24
C ARG A 127 3.40 1.78 -11.14
N LEU A 128 3.24 0.88 -10.18
CA LEU A 128 2.02 0.10 -10.01
C LEU A 128 0.83 0.96 -9.60
N VAL A 129 1.02 2.04 -8.84
CA VAL A 129 -0.02 3.03 -8.55
C VAL A 129 -0.46 3.73 -9.84
N GLN A 130 0.47 4.15 -10.70
CA GLN A 130 0.13 4.77 -11.99
C GLN A 130 -0.65 3.79 -12.89
N GLU A 131 -0.22 2.53 -12.95
CA GLU A 131 -0.92 1.47 -13.68
C GLU A 131 -2.33 1.22 -13.11
N LEU A 132 -2.49 1.22 -11.78
CA LEU A 132 -3.79 1.05 -11.13
C LEU A 132 -4.75 2.18 -11.49
N ILE A 133 -4.30 3.41 -11.43
CA ILE A 133 -5.12 4.59 -11.77
C ILE A 133 -5.62 4.49 -13.22
N ALA A 134 -4.74 4.14 -14.16
CA ALA A 134 -5.12 3.95 -15.56
C ALA A 134 -6.11 2.79 -15.71
N TYR A 135 -5.82 1.64 -15.09
CA TYR A 135 -6.66 0.46 -15.12
C TYR A 135 -8.08 0.74 -14.59
N LEU A 136 -8.19 1.34 -13.42
CA LEU A 136 -9.50 1.65 -12.83
C LEU A 136 -10.30 2.64 -13.70
N ARG A 137 -9.64 3.63 -14.27
CA ARG A 137 -10.27 4.59 -15.19
C ARG A 137 -10.89 3.88 -16.40
N ASP A 138 -10.17 2.93 -16.99
CA ASP A 138 -10.64 2.21 -18.17
C ASP A 138 -11.76 1.22 -17.83
N GLU A 139 -11.64 0.48 -16.72
CA GLU A 139 -12.68 -0.45 -16.26
C GLU A 139 -13.98 0.28 -15.90
N LEU A 140 -13.89 1.42 -15.19
CA LEU A 140 -15.07 2.22 -14.84
C LEU A 140 -15.76 2.80 -16.08
N ARG A 141 -15.01 3.23 -17.10
CA ARG A 141 -15.59 3.66 -18.38
C ARG A 141 -16.36 2.53 -19.06
N GLN A 142 -15.82 1.32 -19.09
CA GLN A 142 -16.48 0.15 -19.66
C GLN A 142 -17.75 -0.22 -18.90
N LEU A 143 -17.72 -0.18 -17.57
CA LEU A 143 -18.90 -0.45 -16.73
C LEU A 143 -20.00 0.60 -16.97
N SER A 144 -19.63 1.87 -17.05
CA SER A 144 -20.57 2.96 -17.33
C SER A 144 -21.22 2.82 -18.72
N ALA A 145 -20.44 2.45 -19.72
CA ALA A 145 -20.95 2.21 -21.08
C ALA A 145 -21.92 1.02 -21.11
N LYS A 146 -21.70 -0.03 -20.32
CA LYS A 146 -22.61 -1.18 -20.21
C LYS A 146 -23.90 -0.85 -19.48
N ASN A 147 -23.86 0.05 -18.49
CA ASN A 147 -24.99 0.37 -17.63
C ASN A 147 -25.75 1.63 -18.07
N GLY A 148 -25.34 2.30 -19.14
CA GLY A 148 -25.98 3.52 -19.67
C GLY A 148 -25.91 4.74 -18.74
N ALA A 149 -25.06 4.70 -17.69
CA ALA A 149 -24.87 5.78 -16.73
C ALA A 149 -23.50 6.46 -16.92
N ALA A 150 -23.45 7.78 -16.74
CA ALA A 150 -22.21 8.53 -16.81
C ALA A 150 -21.28 8.15 -15.62
N PRO A 151 -19.93 8.06 -15.82
CA PRO A 151 -18.99 7.70 -14.80
C PRO A 151 -18.95 8.76 -13.70
N GLN A 152 -19.14 8.34 -12.45
CA GLN A 152 -18.89 9.20 -11.29
C GLN A 152 -17.40 9.13 -10.91
N PRO A 153 -16.78 10.25 -10.54
CA PRO A 153 -15.38 10.27 -10.19
C PRO A 153 -15.09 9.47 -8.91
N VAL A 154 -14.06 8.64 -8.98
CA VAL A 154 -13.48 7.99 -7.79
C VAL A 154 -12.75 9.07 -7.01
N THR A 155 -13.30 9.46 -5.87
CA THR A 155 -12.67 10.45 -5.00
C THR A 155 -11.72 9.75 -4.03
N PRO A 156 -10.44 10.12 -3.97
CA PRO A 156 -9.56 9.65 -2.92
C PRO A 156 -10.01 10.32 -1.61
N GLN A 157 -10.60 9.55 -0.72
CA GLN A 157 -10.82 10.02 0.64
C GLN A 157 -9.82 9.32 1.56
N VAL A 158 -9.14 10.13 2.37
CA VAL A 158 -8.42 9.64 3.54
C VAL A 158 -9.49 9.25 4.56
N PRO A 159 -9.68 7.98 4.88
CA PRO A 159 -10.66 7.61 5.88
C PRO A 159 -10.14 8.02 7.25
N GLU A 160 -10.82 8.96 7.89
CA GLU A 160 -10.58 9.37 9.26
C GLU A 160 -10.92 8.26 10.28
N GLN A 161 -11.50 7.16 9.79
CA GLN A 161 -11.87 5.99 10.59
C GLN A 161 -11.77 4.70 9.78
N SER A 162 -10.61 4.08 9.73
CA SER A 162 -10.50 2.66 9.36
C SER A 162 -9.82 1.87 10.48
N ALA A 163 -10.53 1.78 11.60
CA ALA A 163 -10.10 1.01 12.75
C ALA A 163 -10.43 -0.49 12.68
N ALA A 164 -11.06 -0.97 11.59
CA ALA A 164 -11.69 -2.28 11.63
C ALA A 164 -11.13 -3.33 10.66
N VAL A 165 -10.15 -3.02 9.82
CA VAL A 165 -9.73 -3.96 8.76
C VAL A 165 -8.30 -4.49 8.93
N ALA A 166 -7.59 -4.12 9.98
CA ALA A 166 -6.17 -4.49 10.15
C ALA A 166 -5.91 -5.54 11.23
N SER A 167 -6.87 -6.37 11.59
CA SER A 167 -6.62 -7.45 12.55
C SER A 167 -6.93 -8.83 11.98
N THR A 168 -6.14 -9.26 11.01
CA THR A 168 -5.92 -10.69 10.78
C THR A 168 -4.45 -10.88 10.42
N ALA A 169 -3.57 -10.57 11.38
CA ALA A 169 -2.26 -11.18 11.38
C ALA A 169 -2.46 -12.63 11.79
N ALA A 170 -2.39 -13.54 10.84
CA ALA A 170 -2.38 -14.96 11.13
C ALA A 170 -1.17 -15.28 12.01
N THR A 171 -1.44 -15.68 13.26
CA THR A 171 -0.47 -16.38 14.10
C THR A 171 -0.27 -17.75 13.49
N ILE A 172 0.86 -17.96 12.83
CA ILE A 172 1.31 -19.32 12.50
C ILE A 172 2.13 -19.81 13.67
N GLN A 173 1.59 -20.83 14.35
CA GLN A 173 2.36 -21.68 15.27
C GLN A 173 3.30 -22.57 14.48
#